data_b664d62542d3d30103e74b9559b113e6
#
_entry.id   b664d62542d3d30103e74b9559b113e6
#
_cell.length_a   1.000
_cell.length_b   1.000
_cell.length_c   1.000
_cell.angle_alpha   90.00
_cell.angle_beta   90.00
_cell.angle_gamma   90.00
#
_symmetry.space_group_name_H-M   'P 1'
#
loop_
_entity.id
_entity.type
_entity.pdbx_description
1 polymer ?
#
loop_
_entity_poly.entity_id
_entity_poly.type
_entity_poly.pdbx_seq_one_letter_code
_entity_poly.pdbx_strand_id
1 'polypeptide(L)'
;MKYLSNKKGFLGIDNKSSVKENVVVIPFGLEKTVSYGSGTSKGPKEIIKASHQVELFDEDLNKEPHKHIGIKTLAPFPIKKNIVDALKQIENINKLLLDKKKFPLVLGGEHSLTSGAIRPFVKKFGKIYLLHFDAHADLRNSYNGNKFSHASAIRRCLDSPNVTIVSFGIRNISLNEIAFLK
;
A
#
# COMPACT_ATOMS: atom_id res chain seq x y z
N MET A 1 0.03 -3.11 -18.36
CA MET A 1 0.95 -2.50 -17.37
C MET A 1 2.37 -2.56 -17.90
N LYS A 2 3.15 -1.50 -17.71
CA LYS A 2 4.58 -1.45 -18.05
C LYS A 2 5.40 -1.73 -16.79
N TYR A 3 6.50 -2.48 -16.91
CA TYR A 3 7.38 -2.82 -15.79
C TYR A 3 8.75 -2.19 -15.98
N LEU A 4 9.44 -1.94 -14.87
CA LEU A 4 10.87 -1.62 -14.87
C LEU A 4 11.67 -2.87 -15.21
N SER A 5 12.90 -2.68 -15.73
CA SER A 5 13.88 -3.78 -15.76
C SER A 5 14.20 -4.20 -14.31
N ASN A 6 14.58 -5.46 -14.12
CA ASN A 6 14.87 -5.99 -12.78
C ASN A 6 15.96 -5.17 -12.06
N LYS A 7 17.01 -4.76 -12.76
CA LYS A 7 18.10 -3.89 -12.25
C LYS A 7 17.61 -2.51 -11.76
N LYS A 8 16.48 -2.01 -12.27
CA LYS A 8 15.88 -0.71 -11.87
C LYS A 8 14.70 -0.88 -10.92
N GLY A 9 14.23 -2.10 -10.72
CA GLY A 9 13.13 -2.43 -9.85
C GLY A 9 13.54 -2.60 -8.39
N PHE A 10 12.59 -3.00 -7.57
CA PHE A 10 12.79 -3.29 -6.15
C PHE A 10 13.86 -4.39 -5.97
N LEU A 11 14.77 -4.22 -5.03
CA LEU A 11 15.97 -4.98 -4.73
C LEU A 11 17.08 -4.91 -5.81
N GLY A 12 16.84 -4.41 -7.01
CA GLY A 12 17.86 -4.28 -8.06
C GLY A 12 18.47 -5.60 -8.56
N ILE A 13 17.82 -6.72 -8.29
CA ILE A 13 18.32 -8.07 -8.56
C ILE A 13 18.05 -8.51 -10.00
N ASP A 14 19.03 -9.17 -10.60
CA ASP A 14 18.88 -9.78 -11.91
C ASP A 14 18.25 -11.18 -11.72
N ASN A 15 16.93 -11.25 -11.69
CA ASN A 15 16.22 -12.53 -11.65
C ASN A 15 16.45 -13.24 -12.98
N LYS A 16 17.49 -14.06 -13.07
CA LYS A 16 17.62 -15.07 -14.12
C LYS A 16 16.50 -16.09 -13.91
N SER A 17 15.49 -15.97 -14.67
CA SER A 17 14.11 -16.28 -14.36
C SER A 17 13.75 -17.73 -14.65
N SER A 18 13.98 -18.61 -13.70
CA SER A 18 13.13 -19.80 -13.56
C SER A 18 11.99 -19.61 -12.54
N VAL A 19 12.02 -18.53 -11.77
CA VAL A 19 11.03 -18.28 -10.70
C VAL A 19 9.84 -17.52 -11.26
N LYS A 20 8.65 -18.09 -11.11
CA LYS A 20 7.39 -17.44 -11.49
C LYS A 20 7.23 -16.14 -10.71
N GLU A 21 7.05 -15.02 -11.41
CA GLU A 21 6.83 -13.72 -10.81
C GLU A 21 5.48 -13.69 -10.07
N ASN A 22 5.52 -13.73 -8.75
CA ASN A 22 4.33 -13.77 -7.91
C ASN A 22 4.00 -12.43 -7.27
N VAL A 23 5.00 -11.59 -7.01
CA VAL A 23 4.85 -10.28 -6.34
C VAL A 23 5.04 -9.16 -7.33
N VAL A 24 4.17 -8.15 -7.27
CA VAL A 24 4.28 -6.92 -8.05
C VAL A 24 4.32 -5.72 -7.13
N VAL A 25 5.48 -5.05 -7.12
CA VAL A 25 5.68 -3.79 -6.42
C VAL A 25 5.04 -2.65 -7.21
N ILE A 26 4.20 -1.87 -6.54
CA ILE A 26 3.42 -0.77 -7.12
C ILE A 26 3.89 0.54 -6.49
N PRO A 27 4.69 1.36 -7.17
CA PRO A 27 5.06 2.68 -6.68
C PRO A 27 3.89 3.66 -6.85
N PHE A 28 3.12 3.86 -5.77
CA PHE A 28 1.93 4.70 -5.77
C PHE A 28 2.12 5.95 -4.91
N GLY A 29 2.86 6.94 -5.41
CA GLY A 29 3.21 8.16 -4.71
C GLY A 29 2.04 9.15 -4.58
N LEU A 30 0.97 8.75 -3.90
CA LEU A 30 -0.17 9.64 -3.61
C LEU A 30 0.22 10.69 -2.58
N GLU A 31 -0.05 11.97 -2.89
CA GLU A 31 0.15 13.10 -1.98
C GLU A 31 -0.92 14.15 -2.28
N LYS A 32 -2.04 14.12 -1.55
CA LYS A 32 -3.20 14.98 -1.76
C LYS A 32 -3.76 15.60 -0.48
N THR A 33 -3.60 14.91 0.64
CA THR A 33 -4.29 15.28 1.89
C THR A 33 -3.35 15.38 3.10
N VAL A 34 -2.04 15.36 2.90
CA VAL A 34 -1.05 15.49 3.97
C VAL A 34 -1.27 16.77 4.78
N SER A 35 -1.12 16.68 6.11
CA SER A 35 -1.37 17.81 7.02
C SER A 35 -0.18 18.74 7.15
N TYR A 36 1.03 18.20 7.10
CA TYR A 36 2.26 18.93 7.38
C TYR A 36 3.41 18.44 6.50
N GLY A 37 4.15 19.41 5.96
CA GLY A 37 5.24 19.13 5.04
C GLY A 37 4.78 18.64 3.67
N SER A 38 5.74 18.20 2.87
CA SER A 38 5.52 17.66 1.54
C SER A 38 6.60 16.65 1.18
N GLY A 39 6.42 15.91 0.07
CA GLY A 39 7.44 14.98 -0.44
C GLY A 39 7.11 13.52 -0.21
N THR A 40 5.99 13.20 0.44
CA THR A 40 5.56 11.82 0.66
C THR A 40 5.34 11.07 -0.67
N SER A 41 5.02 11.78 -1.75
CA SER A 41 4.94 11.23 -3.11
C SER A 41 6.26 10.67 -3.64
N LYS A 42 7.38 11.09 -3.09
CA LYS A 42 8.73 10.60 -3.45
C LYS A 42 9.08 9.28 -2.75
N GLY A 43 8.36 8.93 -1.66
CA GLY A 43 8.60 7.75 -0.83
C GLY A 43 8.79 6.47 -1.64
N PRO A 44 7.89 6.09 -2.56
CA PRO A 44 8.04 4.85 -3.34
C PRO A 44 9.35 4.79 -4.14
N LYS A 45 9.75 5.89 -4.74
CA LYS A 45 11.00 5.97 -5.52
C LYS A 45 12.22 5.79 -4.62
N GLU A 46 12.25 6.46 -3.49
CA GLU A 46 13.39 6.39 -2.56
C GLU A 46 13.46 5.02 -1.87
N ILE A 47 12.32 4.39 -1.55
CA ILE A 47 12.29 3.00 -1.04
C ILE A 47 12.85 2.02 -2.08
N ILE A 48 12.45 2.12 -3.34
CA ILE A 48 12.99 1.27 -4.40
C ILE A 48 14.50 1.48 -4.54
N LYS A 49 14.97 2.72 -4.51
CA LYS A 49 16.40 3.03 -4.56
C LYS A 49 17.16 2.47 -3.37
N ALA A 50 16.64 2.66 -2.16
CA ALA A 50 17.26 2.17 -0.92
C ALA A 50 17.27 0.63 -0.87
N SER A 51 16.27 -0.03 -1.43
CA SER A 51 16.20 -1.50 -1.47
C SER A 51 17.37 -2.16 -2.23
N HIS A 52 18.12 -1.42 -3.03
CA HIS A 52 19.33 -1.92 -3.69
C HIS A 52 20.52 -2.08 -2.75
N GLN A 53 20.41 -1.62 -1.51
CA GLN A 53 21.50 -1.61 -0.52
C GLN A 53 21.27 -2.59 0.64
N VAL A 54 20.15 -3.32 0.62
CA VAL A 54 19.84 -4.28 1.69
C VAL A 54 20.49 -5.63 1.44
N GLU A 55 20.84 -6.33 2.52
CA GLU A 55 21.22 -7.74 2.46
C GLU A 55 20.02 -8.58 2.01
N LEU A 56 20.33 -9.60 1.20
CA LEU A 56 19.28 -10.43 0.58
C LEU A 56 19.06 -11.76 1.33
N PHE A 57 19.96 -12.10 2.22
CA PHE A 57 19.87 -13.30 3.05
C PHE A 57 18.99 -13.03 4.28
N ASP A 58 18.04 -13.92 4.53
CA ASP A 58 17.18 -13.91 5.69
C ASP A 58 17.66 -15.00 6.65
N GLU A 59 18.12 -14.60 7.84
CA GLU A 59 18.75 -15.49 8.81
C GLU A 59 17.74 -16.42 9.50
N ASP A 60 16.51 -15.96 9.74
CA ASP A 60 15.44 -16.77 10.33
C ASP A 60 15.00 -17.87 9.37
N LEU A 61 14.85 -17.55 8.09
CA LEU A 61 14.49 -18.48 7.05
C LEU A 61 15.68 -19.28 6.53
N ASN A 62 16.90 -18.90 6.86
CA ASN A 62 18.18 -19.46 6.38
C ASN A 62 18.22 -19.58 4.84
N LYS A 63 17.79 -18.55 4.13
CA LYS A 63 17.75 -18.49 2.66
C LYS A 63 17.62 -17.06 2.13
N GLU A 64 17.70 -16.94 0.81
CA GLU A 64 17.42 -15.69 0.11
C GLU A 64 16.01 -15.76 -0.51
N PRO A 65 14.98 -15.13 0.10
CA PRO A 65 13.58 -15.25 -0.34
C PRO A 65 13.36 -14.87 -1.81
N HIS A 66 14.10 -13.88 -2.31
CA HIS A 66 13.99 -13.43 -3.69
C HIS A 66 14.31 -14.53 -4.74
N LYS A 67 15.06 -15.56 -4.36
CA LYS A 67 15.34 -16.72 -5.22
C LYS A 67 14.15 -17.67 -5.34
N HIS A 68 13.17 -17.55 -4.46
CA HIS A 68 11.96 -18.38 -4.41
C HIS A 68 10.69 -17.61 -4.79
N ILE A 69 10.72 -16.28 -4.67
CA ILE A 69 9.60 -15.38 -4.95
C ILE A 69 10.02 -14.42 -6.06
N GLY A 70 9.43 -14.57 -7.25
CA GLY A 70 9.68 -13.64 -8.35
C GLY A 70 9.01 -12.29 -8.09
N ILE A 71 9.81 -11.22 -8.15
CA ILE A 71 9.38 -9.84 -7.89
C ILE A 71 9.49 -9.02 -9.18
N LYS A 72 8.43 -8.29 -9.52
CA LYS A 72 8.43 -7.27 -10.58
C LYS A 72 8.01 -5.92 -10.01
N THR A 73 8.51 -4.86 -10.59
CA THR A 73 8.16 -3.50 -10.21
C THR A 73 7.47 -2.79 -11.36
N LEU A 74 6.29 -2.22 -11.13
CA LEU A 74 5.64 -1.39 -12.13
C LEU A 74 6.49 -0.15 -12.43
N ALA A 75 6.58 0.21 -13.71
CA ALA A 75 7.16 1.49 -14.09
C ALA A 75 6.32 2.64 -13.50
N PRO A 76 6.93 3.77 -13.12
CA PRO A 76 6.20 4.93 -12.64
C PRO A 76 5.11 5.37 -13.62
N PHE A 77 3.98 5.80 -13.08
CA PHE A 77 2.82 6.27 -13.84
C PHE A 77 2.19 7.49 -13.15
N PRO A 78 1.47 8.33 -13.89
CA PRO A 78 0.79 9.49 -13.32
C PRO A 78 -0.30 9.07 -12.34
N ILE A 79 -0.30 9.66 -11.15
CA ILE A 79 -1.40 9.52 -10.19
C ILE A 79 -2.51 10.51 -10.55
N LYS A 80 -3.76 10.07 -10.53
CA LYS A 80 -4.92 10.90 -10.84
C LYS A 80 -4.98 12.13 -9.92
N LYS A 81 -5.42 13.27 -10.47
CA LYS A 81 -5.42 14.55 -9.72
C LYS A 81 -6.45 14.55 -8.59
N ASN A 82 -7.65 14.06 -8.84
CA ASN A 82 -8.71 13.95 -7.85
C ASN A 82 -8.45 12.76 -6.93
N ILE A 83 -8.71 12.91 -5.62
CA ILE A 83 -8.47 11.85 -4.63
C ILE A 83 -9.32 10.61 -4.88
N VAL A 84 -10.59 10.77 -5.23
CA VAL A 84 -11.50 9.65 -5.49
C VAL A 84 -11.03 8.84 -6.70
N ASP A 85 -10.60 9.54 -7.77
CA ASP A 85 -10.07 8.92 -8.97
C ASP A 85 -8.73 8.20 -8.69
N ALA A 86 -7.88 8.77 -7.83
CA ALA A 86 -6.63 8.14 -7.42
C ALA A 86 -6.88 6.86 -6.60
N LEU A 87 -7.85 6.88 -5.69
CA LEU A 87 -8.27 5.68 -4.95
C LEU A 87 -8.85 4.62 -5.87
N LYS A 88 -9.63 5.04 -6.88
CA LYS A 88 -10.13 4.13 -7.90
C LYS A 88 -9.03 3.58 -8.80
N GLN A 89 -7.99 4.35 -9.06
CA GLN A 89 -6.83 3.93 -9.83
C GLN A 89 -6.08 2.79 -9.12
N ILE A 90 -5.77 2.91 -7.82
CA ILE A 90 -5.10 1.83 -7.08
C ILE A 90 -6.02 0.61 -6.91
N GLU A 91 -7.32 0.81 -6.69
CA GLU A 91 -8.31 -0.28 -6.70
C GLU A 91 -8.23 -1.10 -7.99
N ASN A 92 -8.24 -0.43 -9.15
CA ASN A 92 -8.19 -1.10 -10.44
C ASN A 92 -6.87 -1.84 -10.69
N ILE A 93 -5.73 -1.25 -10.28
CA ILE A 93 -4.42 -1.89 -10.38
C ILE A 93 -4.38 -3.18 -9.54
N ASN A 94 -4.80 -3.11 -8.27
CA ASN A 94 -4.82 -4.27 -7.39
C ASN A 94 -5.78 -5.35 -7.90
N LYS A 95 -6.96 -4.95 -8.39
CA LYS A 95 -7.91 -5.89 -9.01
C LYS A 95 -7.27 -6.66 -10.17
N LEU A 96 -6.64 -5.96 -11.12
CA LEU A 96 -5.98 -6.58 -12.28
C LEU A 96 -4.86 -7.55 -11.87
N LEU A 97 -4.11 -7.23 -10.82
CA LEU A 97 -3.05 -8.11 -10.32
C LEU A 97 -3.64 -9.35 -9.62
N LEU A 98 -4.65 -9.17 -8.80
CA LEU A 98 -5.34 -10.28 -8.14
C LEU A 98 -6.03 -11.23 -9.13
N ASP A 99 -6.62 -10.70 -10.21
CA ASP A 99 -7.20 -11.51 -11.29
C ASP A 99 -6.12 -12.36 -11.99
N LYS A 100 -4.89 -11.83 -12.10
CA LYS A 100 -3.71 -12.53 -12.62
C LYS A 100 -3.01 -13.42 -11.59
N LYS A 101 -3.59 -13.64 -10.41
CA LYS A 101 -3.01 -14.41 -9.30
C LYS A 101 -1.64 -13.87 -8.86
N LYS A 102 -1.45 -12.54 -8.92
CA LYS A 102 -0.25 -11.85 -8.42
C LYS A 102 -0.55 -11.24 -7.06
N PHE A 103 0.48 -11.12 -6.23
CA PHE A 103 0.42 -10.44 -4.95
C PHE A 103 0.82 -8.97 -5.12
N PRO A 104 -0.08 -8.00 -4.91
CA PRO A 104 0.26 -6.59 -4.96
C PRO A 104 0.99 -6.16 -3.69
N LEU A 105 2.17 -5.55 -3.85
CA LEU A 105 2.92 -4.87 -2.79
C LEU A 105 2.93 -3.38 -3.10
N VAL A 106 2.11 -2.61 -2.41
CA VAL A 106 1.97 -1.16 -2.65
C VAL A 106 2.98 -0.40 -1.81
N LEU A 107 3.85 0.35 -2.46
CA LEU A 107 4.68 1.37 -1.82
C LEU A 107 3.94 2.69 -1.95
N GLY A 108 3.50 3.23 -0.84
CA GLY A 108 2.66 4.42 -0.79
C GLY A 108 3.42 5.71 -0.66
N GLY A 109 2.67 6.75 -0.90
CA GLY A 109 2.79 8.06 -0.34
C GLY A 109 1.97 8.18 0.92
N GLU A 110 0.83 8.89 0.88
CA GLU A 110 -0.02 9.09 2.06
C GLU A 110 -0.97 7.91 2.33
N HIS A 111 -1.42 7.80 3.58
CA HIS A 111 -2.21 6.67 4.08
C HIS A 111 -3.59 6.50 3.42
N SER A 112 -4.19 7.56 2.91
CA SER A 112 -5.52 7.51 2.26
C SER A 112 -5.64 6.44 1.17
N LEU A 113 -4.51 6.10 0.50
CA LEU A 113 -4.50 5.09 -0.56
C LEU A 113 -4.99 3.71 -0.11
N THR A 114 -4.82 3.37 1.18
CA THR A 114 -5.19 2.06 1.73
C THR A 114 -6.66 1.75 1.54
N SER A 115 -7.52 2.75 1.69
CA SER A 115 -8.97 2.58 1.50
C SER A 115 -9.37 2.16 0.09
N GLY A 116 -8.62 2.56 -0.93
CA GLY A 116 -8.79 2.08 -2.31
C GLY A 116 -8.11 0.73 -2.54
N ALA A 117 -6.92 0.56 -1.96
CA ALA A 117 -6.09 -0.62 -2.19
C ALA A 117 -6.73 -1.92 -1.69
N ILE A 118 -7.48 -1.90 -0.56
CA ILE A 118 -8.07 -3.11 0.04
C ILE A 118 -9.35 -3.60 -0.66
N ARG A 119 -10.08 -2.72 -1.37
CA ARG A 119 -11.40 -3.05 -1.96
C ARG A 119 -11.40 -4.30 -2.83
N PRO A 120 -10.42 -4.53 -3.72
CA PRO A 120 -10.38 -5.74 -4.53
C PRO A 120 -10.17 -7.01 -3.71
N PHE A 121 -9.47 -6.91 -2.59
CA PHE A 121 -9.28 -8.05 -1.67
C PHE A 121 -10.60 -8.42 -1.00
N VAL A 122 -11.35 -7.42 -0.51
CA VAL A 122 -12.69 -7.66 0.06
C VAL A 122 -13.61 -8.33 -0.97
N LYS A 123 -13.60 -7.84 -2.21
CA LYS A 123 -14.42 -8.42 -3.29
C LYS A 123 -14.01 -9.85 -3.63
N LYS A 124 -12.73 -10.18 -3.56
CA LYS A 124 -12.21 -11.49 -3.96
C LYS A 124 -12.32 -12.53 -2.84
N PHE A 125 -12.04 -12.13 -1.60
CA PHE A 125 -11.89 -13.06 -0.47
C PHE A 125 -13.05 -12.99 0.53
N GLY A 126 -13.99 -12.05 0.34
CA GLY A 126 -15.10 -11.82 1.25
C GLY A 126 -14.64 -11.10 2.52
N LYS A 127 -14.33 -11.82 3.59
CA LYS A 127 -13.87 -11.24 4.86
C LYS A 127 -12.37 -10.97 4.85
N ILE A 128 -11.96 -9.78 5.33
CA ILE A 128 -10.56 -9.33 5.42
C ILE A 128 -10.25 -8.92 6.86
N TYR A 129 -9.10 -9.37 7.35
CA TYR A 129 -8.45 -8.86 8.55
C TYR A 129 -7.29 -7.95 8.13
N LEU A 130 -7.40 -6.67 8.44
CA LEU A 130 -6.37 -5.67 8.15
C LEU A 130 -5.54 -5.43 9.41
N LEU A 131 -4.27 -5.85 9.38
CA LEU A 131 -3.31 -5.50 10.42
C LEU A 131 -2.79 -4.09 10.16
N HIS A 132 -3.01 -3.19 11.10
CA HIS A 132 -2.70 -1.77 11.02
C HIS A 132 -1.62 -1.41 12.03
N PHE A 133 -0.40 -1.17 11.55
CA PHE A 133 0.74 -0.77 12.37
C PHE A 133 0.97 0.72 12.21
N ASP A 134 0.52 1.52 13.15
CA ASP A 134 0.54 2.99 13.06
C ASP A 134 0.57 3.64 14.45
N ALA A 135 1.01 4.90 14.49
CA ALA A 135 0.91 5.75 15.65
C ALA A 135 -0.51 6.34 15.84
N HIS A 136 -1.25 6.48 14.73
CA HIS A 136 -2.55 7.15 14.66
C HIS A 136 -3.68 6.17 14.40
N ALA A 137 -4.87 6.46 14.92
CA ALA A 137 -6.04 5.61 14.69
C ALA A 137 -6.65 5.77 13.29
N ASP A 138 -6.54 6.95 12.69
CA ASP A 138 -7.07 7.31 11.36
C ASP A 138 -8.56 6.97 11.16
N LEU A 139 -9.33 7.16 12.24
CA LEU A 139 -10.76 6.85 12.33
C LEU A 139 -11.65 8.08 12.15
N ARG A 140 -11.10 9.25 11.83
CA ARG A 140 -11.89 10.46 11.60
C ARG A 140 -12.90 10.25 10.47
N ASN A 141 -14.12 10.74 10.63
CA ASN A 141 -15.10 10.65 9.52
C ASN A 141 -14.68 11.50 8.33
N SER A 142 -14.09 12.66 8.60
CA SER A 142 -13.46 13.55 7.63
C SER A 142 -12.36 14.36 8.32
N TYR A 143 -11.45 14.92 7.55
CA TYR A 143 -10.43 15.83 8.05
C TYR A 143 -10.22 16.96 7.03
N ASN A 144 -10.24 18.22 7.50
CA ASN A 144 -10.21 19.42 6.66
C ASN A 144 -11.25 19.38 5.52
N GLY A 145 -12.48 18.95 5.83
CA GLY A 145 -13.57 18.82 4.85
C GLY A 145 -13.46 17.65 3.88
N ASN A 146 -12.38 16.85 3.96
CA ASN A 146 -12.16 15.73 3.06
C ASN A 146 -12.44 14.39 3.75
N LYS A 147 -13.45 13.67 3.24
CA LYS A 147 -13.82 12.33 3.70
C LYS A 147 -12.73 11.28 3.40
N PHE A 148 -11.94 11.49 2.35
CA PHE A 148 -10.87 10.59 1.93
C PHE A 148 -9.49 11.10 2.32
N SER A 149 -9.40 11.81 3.45
CA SER A 149 -8.12 12.22 4.03
C SER A 149 -7.31 11.03 4.53
N HIS A 150 -5.96 11.20 4.63
CA HIS A 150 -5.08 10.26 5.30
C HIS A 150 -5.55 9.95 6.73
N ALA A 151 -6.01 10.97 7.51
CA ALA A 151 -6.53 10.80 8.86
C ALA A 151 -7.91 10.09 8.95
N SER A 152 -8.45 9.67 7.81
CA SER A 152 -9.69 8.91 7.68
C SER A 152 -9.48 7.56 6.99
N ALA A 153 -8.24 7.17 6.75
CA ALA A 153 -7.90 5.99 5.96
C ALA A 153 -8.53 4.71 6.52
N ILE A 154 -8.37 4.47 7.81
CA ILE A 154 -8.92 3.29 8.51
C ILE A 154 -10.43 3.37 8.61
N ARG A 155 -10.99 4.57 8.86
CA ARG A 155 -12.44 4.77 8.84
C ARG A 155 -13.06 4.37 7.49
N ARG A 156 -12.41 4.72 6.38
CA ARG A 156 -12.87 4.36 5.03
C ARG A 156 -12.71 2.87 4.73
N CYS A 157 -11.76 2.18 5.34
CA CYS A 157 -11.67 0.73 5.26
C CYS A 157 -12.88 0.06 5.93
N LEU A 158 -13.33 0.60 7.06
CA LEU A 158 -14.49 0.13 7.82
C LEU A 158 -15.85 0.49 7.20
N ASP A 159 -15.91 1.27 6.13
CA ASP A 159 -17.15 1.43 5.34
C ASP A 159 -17.63 0.09 4.73
N SER A 160 -16.75 -0.92 4.67
CA SER A 160 -17.12 -2.30 4.33
C SER A 160 -17.33 -3.14 5.59
N PRO A 161 -18.50 -3.76 5.79
CA PRO A 161 -18.77 -4.61 6.95
C PRO A 161 -17.91 -5.88 6.99
N ASN A 162 -17.27 -6.21 5.88
CA ASN A 162 -16.41 -7.39 5.74
C ASN A 162 -14.93 -7.13 6.08
N VAL A 163 -14.61 -5.95 6.60
CA VAL A 163 -13.26 -5.60 7.04
C VAL A 163 -13.22 -5.53 8.56
N THR A 164 -12.32 -6.29 9.15
CA THR A 164 -11.98 -6.21 10.57
C THR A 164 -10.59 -5.61 10.69
N ILE A 165 -10.42 -4.61 11.55
CA ILE A 165 -9.13 -3.96 11.79
C ILE A 165 -8.53 -4.47 13.09
N VAL A 166 -7.23 -4.78 13.06
CA VAL A 166 -6.42 -5.03 14.26
C VAL A 166 -5.28 -4.03 14.25
N SER A 167 -5.34 -3.04 15.14
CA SER A 167 -4.38 -1.93 15.18
C SER A 167 -3.33 -2.15 16.27
N PHE A 168 -2.07 -1.85 15.93
CA PHE A 168 -0.92 -1.94 16.81
C PHE A 168 -0.18 -0.59 16.86
N GLY A 169 0.30 -0.21 18.04
CA GLY A 169 1.14 0.98 18.23
C GLY A 169 0.37 2.29 18.30
N ILE A 170 -0.96 2.28 18.33
CA ILE A 170 -1.78 3.49 18.40
C ILE A 170 -1.49 4.22 19.71
N ARG A 171 -1.07 5.47 19.60
CA ARG A 171 -0.74 6.35 20.72
C ARG A 171 -1.20 7.80 20.50
N ASN A 172 -1.90 8.05 19.40
CA ASN A 172 -2.48 9.35 19.07
C ASN A 172 -3.88 9.15 18.47
N ILE A 173 -4.88 9.66 19.20
CA ILE A 173 -6.29 9.52 18.84
C ILE A 173 -7.06 10.78 19.28
N SER A 174 -8.00 11.24 18.49
CA SER A 174 -8.84 12.38 18.84
C SER A 174 -10.12 11.97 19.57
N LEU A 175 -10.76 12.91 20.27
CA LEU A 175 -12.01 12.68 20.98
C LEU A 175 -13.11 12.11 20.06
N ASN A 176 -13.21 12.62 18.85
CA ASN A 176 -14.21 12.17 17.86
C ASN A 176 -13.96 10.72 17.41
N GLU A 177 -12.72 10.28 17.38
CA GLU A 177 -12.36 8.90 17.05
C GLU A 177 -12.68 7.96 18.20
N ILE A 178 -12.46 8.39 19.46
CA ILE A 178 -12.89 7.63 20.65
C ILE A 178 -14.41 7.44 20.67
N ALA A 179 -15.18 8.48 20.31
CA ALA A 179 -16.63 8.38 20.22
C ALA A 179 -17.11 7.36 19.17
N PHE A 180 -16.32 7.12 18.14
CA PHE A 180 -16.61 6.09 17.13
C PHE A 180 -16.33 4.67 17.63
N LEU A 181 -15.38 4.49 18.54
CA LEU A 181 -15.00 3.17 19.09
C LEU A 181 -15.95 2.68 20.20
N LYS A 182 -16.80 3.54 20.76
CA LYS A 182 -17.83 3.22 21.74
C LYS A 182 -19.12 2.79 21.06
#